data_69a39a144ebd71b02b0a0eec487627be
#
_entry.id   69a39a144ebd71b02b0a0eec487627be
#
_cell.length_a   1.000
_cell.length_b   1.000
_cell.length_c   1.000
_cell.angle_alpha   90.00
_cell.angle_beta   90.00
_cell.angle_gamma   90.00
#
_symmetry.space_group_name_H-M   'P 1'
#
loop_
_entity.id
_entity.type
_entity.pdbx_description
1 polymer ?
#
loop_
_entity_poly.entity_id
_entity_poly.type
_entity_poly.pdbx_seq_one_letter_code
_entity_poly.pdbx_strand_id
1 'polypeptide(L)'
;NDCTDLVHPEVAHAVSLAARTVGLDIAGIDLVCEDIGKPLATQGGAIVEVNAGPGLLMHLKPAVGTPRPVGQAIVDHLFAPGVRARIPVLGFCGGAAASGAARLAAWIVHLHGEHTGLVCADGLFLDERVVSRGDARRFDLAERLLINRAVDAAVFDNPAHMILAEGLPYDRCQVGVVS
;
A
#
# COMPACT_ATOMS: atom_id res chain seq x y z
N ASN A 1 -23.11 3.17 -17.44
CA ASN A 1 -22.61 2.99 -18.81
C ASN A 1 -21.12 3.32 -18.85
N ASP A 2 -20.33 2.56 -19.63
CA ASP A 2 -18.96 2.94 -19.95
C ASP A 2 -18.96 3.96 -21.10
N CYS A 3 -18.37 5.12 -20.87
CA CYS A 3 -18.21 6.20 -21.85
C CYS A 3 -16.73 6.57 -22.05
N THR A 4 -15.80 5.74 -21.61
CA THR A 4 -14.35 6.05 -21.58
C THR A 4 -13.82 6.52 -22.94
N ASP A 5 -14.20 5.86 -24.02
CA ASP A 5 -13.71 6.16 -25.38
C ASP A 5 -14.39 7.42 -25.98
N LEU A 6 -15.41 7.95 -25.34
CA LEU A 6 -16.16 9.14 -25.78
C LEU A 6 -15.69 10.42 -25.07
N VAL A 7 -14.84 10.31 -24.05
CA VAL A 7 -14.43 11.46 -23.24
C VAL A 7 -13.61 12.46 -24.07
N HIS A 8 -14.07 13.73 -24.10
CA HIS A 8 -13.34 14.78 -24.78
C HIS A 8 -11.97 15.04 -24.13
N PRO A 9 -10.90 15.28 -24.91
CA PRO A 9 -9.55 15.50 -24.34
C PRO A 9 -9.47 16.66 -23.33
N GLU A 10 -10.23 17.74 -23.52
CA GLU A 10 -10.28 18.84 -22.55
C GLU A 10 -10.94 18.42 -21.23
N VAL A 11 -11.94 17.53 -21.26
CA VAL A 11 -12.54 16.97 -20.04
C VAL A 11 -11.52 16.11 -19.32
N ALA A 12 -10.83 15.22 -20.03
CA ALA A 12 -9.77 14.37 -19.45
C ALA A 12 -8.65 15.24 -18.84
N HIS A 13 -8.26 16.32 -19.49
CA HIS A 13 -7.28 17.27 -18.95
C HIS A 13 -7.79 17.96 -17.67
N ALA A 14 -9.03 18.45 -17.68
CA ALA A 14 -9.63 19.17 -16.55
C ALA A 14 -9.73 18.27 -15.30
N VAL A 15 -10.19 17.02 -15.44
CA VAL A 15 -10.30 16.09 -14.32
C VAL A 15 -8.91 15.67 -13.78
N SER A 16 -7.92 15.48 -14.67
CA SER A 16 -6.55 15.20 -14.27
C SER A 16 -5.92 16.38 -13.53
N LEU A 17 -6.23 17.62 -13.94
CA LEU A 17 -5.78 18.83 -13.25
C LEU A 17 -6.44 18.94 -11.88
N ALA A 18 -7.74 18.66 -11.77
CA ALA A 18 -8.45 18.69 -10.50
C ALA A 18 -7.85 17.72 -9.48
N ALA A 19 -7.61 16.46 -9.87
CA ALA A 19 -6.97 15.45 -9.01
C ALA A 19 -5.59 15.93 -8.52
N ARG A 20 -4.75 16.45 -9.42
CA ARG A 20 -3.41 16.98 -9.06
C ARG A 20 -3.48 18.20 -8.16
N THR A 21 -4.45 19.09 -8.36
CA THR A 21 -4.63 20.29 -7.53
C THR A 21 -5.00 19.94 -6.10
N VAL A 22 -5.79 18.87 -5.91
CA VAL A 22 -6.14 18.34 -4.59
C VAL A 22 -4.98 17.53 -3.98
N GLY A 23 -4.00 17.10 -4.79
CA GLY A 23 -2.86 16.31 -4.35
C GLY A 23 -3.12 14.80 -4.36
N LEU A 24 -4.06 14.32 -5.18
CA LEU A 24 -4.38 12.91 -5.34
C LEU A 24 -3.78 12.37 -6.64
N ASP A 25 -3.07 11.26 -6.56
CA ASP A 25 -2.56 10.50 -7.69
C ASP A 25 -3.58 9.49 -8.23
N ILE A 26 -4.52 9.06 -7.38
CA ILE A 26 -5.66 8.22 -7.72
C ILE A 26 -6.91 8.88 -7.16
N ALA A 27 -7.86 9.22 -8.01
CA ALA A 27 -9.09 9.88 -7.62
C ALA A 27 -10.29 9.46 -8.46
N GLY A 28 -11.47 9.48 -7.87
CA GLY A 28 -12.75 9.51 -8.58
C GLY A 28 -13.18 10.95 -8.78
N ILE A 29 -13.62 11.30 -9.99
CA ILE A 29 -14.10 12.64 -10.30
C ILE A 29 -15.56 12.57 -10.73
N ASP A 30 -16.41 13.22 -9.97
CA ASP A 30 -17.82 13.39 -10.34
C ASP A 30 -18.00 14.69 -11.08
N LEU A 31 -18.62 14.63 -12.24
CA LEU A 31 -18.88 15.78 -13.07
C LEU A 31 -20.32 15.78 -13.60
N VAL A 32 -20.85 16.94 -13.92
CA VAL A 32 -22.15 17.14 -14.57
C VAL A 32 -21.91 17.74 -15.93
N CYS A 33 -22.46 17.11 -16.97
CA CYS A 33 -22.45 17.59 -18.34
C CYS A 33 -23.60 16.95 -19.13
N GLU A 34 -23.99 17.59 -20.23
CA GLU A 34 -24.96 17.03 -21.16
C GLU A 34 -24.33 15.97 -22.07
N ASP A 35 -23.09 16.18 -22.49
CA ASP A 35 -22.35 15.33 -23.42
C ASP A 35 -20.87 15.28 -23.01
N ILE A 36 -20.40 14.10 -22.58
CA ILE A 36 -19.01 13.89 -22.17
C ILE A 36 -18.00 14.05 -23.33
N GLY A 37 -18.48 13.94 -24.57
CA GLY A 37 -17.70 14.14 -25.79
C GLY A 37 -17.50 15.61 -26.19
N LYS A 38 -17.93 16.56 -25.35
CA LYS A 38 -17.74 18.01 -25.58
C LYS A 38 -17.04 18.67 -24.41
N PRO A 39 -16.34 19.82 -24.64
CA PRO A 39 -15.74 20.57 -23.55
C PRO A 39 -16.80 21.03 -22.53
N LEU A 40 -16.51 20.93 -21.23
CA LEU A 40 -17.45 21.34 -20.16
C LEU A 40 -17.89 22.80 -20.28
N ALA A 41 -16.97 23.68 -20.64
CA ALA A 41 -17.26 25.11 -20.75
C ALA A 41 -18.30 25.45 -21.82
N THR A 42 -18.42 24.63 -22.87
CA THR A 42 -19.35 24.90 -23.98
C THR A 42 -20.80 24.51 -23.67
N GLN A 43 -21.02 23.76 -22.59
CA GLN A 43 -22.31 23.20 -22.19
C GLN A 43 -22.70 23.52 -20.75
N GLY A 44 -21.95 24.42 -20.08
CA GLY A 44 -22.17 24.72 -18.66
C GLY A 44 -21.89 23.56 -17.72
N GLY A 45 -21.07 22.61 -18.17
CA GLY A 45 -20.66 21.45 -17.35
C GLY A 45 -19.66 21.85 -16.27
N ALA A 46 -19.62 21.08 -15.18
CA ALA A 46 -18.74 21.33 -14.03
C ALA A 46 -18.27 20.03 -13.36
N ILE A 47 -17.10 20.11 -12.75
CA ILE A 47 -16.64 19.11 -11.77
C ILE A 47 -17.35 19.42 -10.45
N VAL A 48 -17.98 18.39 -9.87
CA VAL A 48 -18.77 18.50 -8.64
C VAL A 48 -17.95 18.04 -7.45
N GLU A 49 -17.22 16.91 -7.60
CA GLU A 49 -16.52 16.27 -6.48
C GLU A 49 -15.24 15.58 -6.95
N VAL A 50 -14.24 15.56 -6.05
CA VAL A 50 -12.97 14.82 -6.18
C VAL A 50 -12.83 13.87 -5.01
N ASN A 51 -12.94 12.57 -5.26
CA ASN A 51 -12.98 11.51 -4.26
C ASN A 51 -11.64 10.80 -4.13
N ALA A 52 -11.08 10.74 -2.91
CA ALA A 52 -9.82 10.04 -2.61
C ALA A 52 -9.94 8.51 -2.63
N GLY A 53 -11.15 7.96 -2.50
CA GLY A 53 -11.42 6.52 -2.47
C GLY A 53 -12.48 6.11 -3.49
N PRO A 54 -12.17 6.13 -4.80
CA PRO A 54 -13.17 5.85 -5.83
C PRO A 54 -13.64 4.38 -5.79
N GLY A 55 -14.94 4.18 -5.99
CA GLY A 55 -15.51 2.87 -6.20
C GLY A 55 -15.11 2.30 -7.57
N LEU A 56 -14.49 1.12 -7.60
CA LEU A 56 -14.00 0.53 -8.86
C LEU A 56 -15.04 -0.36 -9.56
N LEU A 57 -16.07 -0.80 -8.83
CA LEU A 57 -16.99 -1.83 -9.33
C LEU A 57 -17.71 -1.43 -10.61
N MET A 58 -18.13 -0.18 -10.72
CA MET A 58 -18.86 0.33 -11.89
C MET A 58 -18.00 0.35 -13.17
N HIS A 59 -16.68 0.44 -13.02
CA HIS A 59 -15.74 0.38 -14.13
C HIS A 59 -15.41 -1.07 -14.52
N LEU A 60 -15.32 -1.97 -13.53
CA LEU A 60 -15.04 -3.39 -13.73
C LEU A 60 -16.26 -4.16 -14.26
N LYS A 61 -17.47 -3.71 -13.89
CA LYS A 61 -18.76 -4.33 -14.27
C LYS A 61 -19.78 -3.24 -14.63
N PRO A 62 -19.58 -2.50 -15.73
CA PRO A 62 -20.58 -1.52 -16.18
C PRO A 62 -21.87 -2.22 -16.57
N ALA A 63 -23.02 -1.57 -16.35
CA ALA A 63 -24.31 -2.10 -16.79
C ALA A 63 -24.43 -2.16 -18.32
N VAL A 64 -23.76 -1.22 -19.01
CA VAL A 64 -23.68 -1.14 -20.48
C VAL A 64 -22.27 -0.68 -20.86
N GLY A 65 -21.67 -1.34 -21.85
CA GLY A 65 -20.35 -1.00 -22.37
C GLY A 65 -19.28 -2.03 -22.00
N THR A 66 -18.04 -1.63 -22.12
CA THR A 66 -16.88 -2.52 -21.95
C THR A 66 -16.31 -2.43 -20.53
N PRO A 67 -16.09 -3.56 -19.83
CA PRO A 67 -15.34 -3.57 -18.57
C PRO A 67 -13.95 -2.96 -18.74
N ARG A 68 -13.55 -2.08 -17.81
CA ARG A 68 -12.24 -1.41 -17.83
C ARG A 68 -11.38 -1.93 -16.69
N PRO A 69 -10.14 -2.38 -16.94
CA PRO A 69 -9.26 -2.93 -15.92
C PRO A 69 -8.60 -1.79 -15.08
N VAL A 70 -9.41 -0.94 -14.47
CA VAL A 70 -8.93 0.23 -13.70
C VAL A 70 -8.04 -0.17 -12.54
N GLY A 71 -8.28 -1.32 -11.91
CA GLY A 71 -7.41 -1.85 -10.87
C GLY A 71 -6.00 -2.17 -11.38
N GLN A 72 -5.88 -2.70 -12.60
CA GLN A 72 -4.57 -2.92 -13.23
C GLN A 72 -3.86 -1.59 -13.48
N ALA A 73 -4.55 -0.60 -14.03
CA ALA A 73 -3.97 0.72 -14.27
C ALA A 73 -3.47 1.39 -12.98
N ILE A 74 -4.19 1.23 -11.86
CA ILE A 74 -3.76 1.71 -10.54
C ILE A 74 -2.47 1.00 -10.09
N VAL A 75 -2.42 -0.33 -10.21
CA VAL A 75 -1.23 -1.11 -9.82
C VAL A 75 -0.03 -0.73 -10.70
N ASP A 76 -0.22 -0.62 -12.00
CA ASP A 76 0.84 -0.25 -12.95
C ASP A 76 1.35 1.19 -12.71
N HIS A 77 0.49 2.08 -12.21
CA HIS A 77 0.88 3.44 -11.80
C HIS A 77 1.69 3.43 -10.49
N LEU A 78 1.28 2.63 -9.50
CA LEU A 78 1.95 2.55 -8.20
C LEU A 78 3.29 1.80 -8.27
N PHE A 79 3.41 0.84 -9.18
CA PHE A 79 4.58 -0.03 -9.28
C PHE A 79 5.09 -0.05 -10.72
N ALA A 80 6.20 0.61 -10.98
CA ALA A 80 6.83 0.57 -12.29
C ALA A 80 7.23 -0.87 -12.68
N PRO A 81 7.27 -1.21 -13.97
CA PRO A 81 7.68 -2.54 -14.43
C PRO A 81 9.04 -2.93 -13.88
N GLY A 82 9.11 -4.13 -13.29
CA GLY A 82 10.35 -4.67 -12.70
C GLY A 82 10.65 -4.22 -11.26
N VAL A 83 9.89 -3.28 -10.70
CA VAL A 83 10.02 -2.91 -9.29
C VAL A 83 9.48 -4.05 -8.42
N ARG A 84 10.27 -4.46 -7.44
CA ARG A 84 9.81 -5.39 -6.42
C ARG A 84 8.90 -4.61 -5.46
N ALA A 85 7.61 -4.89 -5.48
CA ALA A 85 6.63 -4.30 -4.56
C ALA A 85 6.72 -4.93 -3.16
N ARG A 86 7.94 -5.20 -2.68
CA ARG A 86 8.19 -5.90 -1.40
C ARG A 86 9.49 -5.42 -0.81
N ILE A 87 9.46 -5.15 0.48
CA ILE A 87 10.67 -4.93 1.28
C ILE A 87 11.30 -6.27 1.68
N PRO A 88 12.62 -6.34 1.93
CA PRO A 88 13.26 -7.48 2.57
C PRO A 88 12.64 -7.78 3.93
N VAL A 89 12.38 -9.08 4.18
CA VAL A 89 11.86 -9.58 5.45
C VAL A 89 12.83 -10.62 6.02
N LEU A 90 13.18 -10.46 7.29
CA LEU A 90 13.94 -11.43 8.07
C LEU A 90 13.03 -11.99 9.19
N GLY A 91 12.81 -13.30 9.18
CA GLY A 91 11.97 -13.98 10.16
C GLY A 91 12.79 -14.82 11.12
N PHE A 92 12.57 -14.65 12.41
CA PHE A 92 13.20 -15.44 13.47
C PHE A 92 12.11 -16.19 14.23
N CYS A 93 12.33 -17.48 14.51
CA CYS A 93 11.42 -18.30 15.31
C CYS A 93 12.21 -19.10 16.32
N GLY A 94 11.84 -19.01 17.59
CA GLY A 94 12.50 -19.75 18.66
C GLY A 94 12.37 -19.09 20.02
N GLY A 95 13.29 -19.41 20.91
CA GLY A 95 13.35 -18.86 22.26
C GLY A 95 14.11 -17.52 22.35
N ALA A 96 14.67 -17.24 23.52
CA ALA A 96 15.39 -15.97 23.80
C ALA A 96 16.59 -15.75 22.84
N ALA A 97 17.23 -16.79 22.36
CA ALA A 97 18.34 -16.69 21.40
C ALA A 97 17.86 -16.14 20.06
N ALA A 98 16.70 -16.59 19.56
CA ALA A 98 16.09 -16.08 18.34
C ALA A 98 15.69 -14.59 18.48
N SER A 99 15.09 -14.23 19.62
CA SER A 99 14.75 -12.82 19.91
C SER A 99 16.00 -11.91 19.94
N GLY A 100 17.08 -12.37 20.56
CA GLY A 100 18.37 -11.67 20.57
C GLY A 100 18.95 -11.52 19.16
N ALA A 101 18.90 -12.59 18.36
CA ALA A 101 19.37 -12.59 16.98
C ALA A 101 18.53 -11.64 16.09
N ALA A 102 17.21 -11.61 16.25
CA ALA A 102 16.32 -10.69 15.55
C ALA A 102 16.69 -9.23 15.81
N ARG A 103 16.95 -8.87 17.07
CA ARG A 103 17.37 -7.51 17.44
C ARG A 103 18.72 -7.15 16.84
N LEU A 104 19.69 -8.07 16.90
CA LEU A 104 21.00 -7.86 16.31
C LEU A 104 20.91 -7.69 14.78
N ALA A 105 20.09 -8.52 14.12
CA ALA A 105 19.87 -8.43 12.69
C ALA A 105 19.24 -7.08 12.29
N ALA A 106 18.22 -6.64 13.03
CA ALA A 106 17.60 -5.33 12.79
C ALA A 106 18.62 -4.19 12.93
N TRP A 107 19.48 -4.26 13.94
CA TRP A 107 20.55 -3.29 14.14
C TRP A 107 21.57 -3.28 13.00
N ILE A 108 21.97 -4.46 12.53
CA ILE A 108 22.92 -4.58 11.40
C ILE A 108 22.31 -4.00 10.12
N VAL A 109 21.02 -4.30 9.84
CA VAL A 109 20.32 -3.76 8.66
C VAL A 109 20.21 -2.23 8.75
N HIS A 110 19.87 -1.70 9.92
CA HIS A 110 19.83 -0.25 10.16
C HIS A 110 21.20 0.41 9.95
N LEU A 111 22.27 -0.17 10.46
CA LEU A 111 23.64 0.33 10.23
C LEU A 111 24.07 0.29 8.76
N HIS A 112 23.41 -0.51 7.94
CA HIS A 112 23.63 -0.56 6.50
C HIS A 112 22.92 0.58 5.75
N GLY A 113 22.14 1.38 6.45
CA GLY A 113 21.48 2.57 5.91
C GLY A 113 19.99 2.38 5.56
N GLU A 114 19.41 1.21 5.87
CA GLU A 114 18.00 0.93 5.61
C GLU A 114 17.13 1.39 6.79
N HIS A 115 15.97 2.00 6.50
CA HIS A 115 14.95 2.23 7.53
C HIS A 115 14.32 0.91 7.94
N THR A 116 14.70 0.44 9.13
CA THR A 116 14.42 -0.91 9.58
C THR A 116 13.27 -0.94 10.58
N GLY A 117 12.27 -1.76 10.31
CA GLY A 117 11.23 -2.11 11.26
C GLY A 117 11.54 -3.39 12.01
N LEU A 118 11.34 -3.41 13.33
CA LEU A 118 11.49 -4.60 14.17
C LEU A 118 10.25 -4.83 15.03
N VAL A 119 9.71 -6.05 14.96
CA VAL A 119 8.68 -6.54 15.89
C VAL A 119 9.31 -7.62 16.76
N CYS A 120 9.34 -7.41 18.06
CA CYS A 120 9.93 -8.36 19.03
C CYS A 120 9.22 -8.31 20.40
N ALA A 121 9.70 -9.14 21.35
CA ALA A 121 9.15 -9.21 22.69
C ALA A 121 9.21 -7.89 23.47
N ASP A 122 10.16 -7.02 23.17
CA ASP A 122 10.34 -5.74 23.87
C ASP A 122 9.53 -4.59 23.24
N GLY A 123 9.04 -4.77 22.02
CA GLY A 123 8.27 -3.73 21.35
C GLY A 123 8.27 -3.80 19.82
N LEU A 124 7.63 -2.76 19.27
CA LEU A 124 7.72 -2.35 17.88
C LEU A 124 8.71 -1.18 17.80
N PHE A 125 9.68 -1.32 16.90
CA PHE A 125 10.73 -0.32 16.68
C PHE A 125 10.76 0.10 15.21
N LEU A 126 11.04 1.37 14.97
CA LEU A 126 11.43 1.91 13.68
C LEU A 126 12.83 2.51 13.88
N ASP A 127 13.82 1.89 13.29
CA ASP A 127 15.22 2.19 13.56
C ASP A 127 15.51 2.13 15.07
N GLU A 128 16.02 3.19 15.66
CA GLU A 128 16.26 3.34 17.11
C GLU A 128 15.00 3.76 17.88
N ARG A 129 13.94 4.18 17.17
CA ARG A 129 12.75 4.73 17.80
C ARG A 129 11.80 3.64 18.26
N VAL A 130 11.45 3.67 19.55
CA VAL A 130 10.38 2.83 20.11
C VAL A 130 9.03 3.41 19.70
N VAL A 131 8.23 2.65 18.94
CA VAL A 131 6.86 3.00 18.56
C VAL A 131 5.86 2.48 19.57
N SER A 132 6.06 1.24 20.05
CA SER A 132 5.24 0.62 21.09
C SER A 132 6.12 -0.21 22.01
N ARG A 133 5.86 -0.17 23.31
CA ARG A 133 6.56 -0.95 24.32
C ARG A 133 5.75 -2.19 24.70
N GLY A 134 6.44 -3.21 25.22
CA GLY A 134 5.85 -4.49 25.58
C GLY A 134 5.86 -5.47 24.43
N ASP A 135 5.34 -6.67 24.63
CA ASP A 135 5.37 -7.72 23.62
C ASP A 135 4.58 -7.30 22.37
N ALA A 136 5.31 -7.02 21.30
CA ALA A 136 4.76 -6.60 20.02
C ALA A 136 4.59 -7.76 19.02
N ARG A 137 4.89 -9.00 19.41
CA ARG A 137 4.82 -10.21 18.58
C ARG A 137 3.37 -10.63 18.36
N ARG A 138 2.61 -9.78 17.69
CA ARG A 138 1.20 -9.92 17.37
C ARG A 138 0.97 -9.57 15.91
N PHE A 139 0.01 -10.23 15.29
CA PHE A 139 -0.26 -10.06 13.87
C PHE A 139 -0.61 -8.61 13.50
N ASP A 140 -1.45 -7.94 14.30
CA ASP A 140 -1.88 -6.56 14.05
C ASP A 140 -0.73 -5.54 14.09
N LEU A 141 0.26 -5.72 14.96
CA LEU A 141 1.44 -4.86 15.02
C LEU A 141 2.43 -5.15 13.89
N ALA A 142 2.57 -6.41 13.51
CA ALA A 142 3.38 -6.82 12.37
C ALA A 142 2.79 -6.28 11.05
N GLU A 143 1.47 -6.34 10.88
CA GLU A 143 0.78 -5.76 9.74
C GLU A 143 0.98 -4.25 9.66
N ARG A 144 0.85 -3.53 10.78
CA ARG A 144 1.14 -2.09 10.86
C ARG A 144 2.55 -1.75 10.41
N LEU A 145 3.52 -2.59 10.74
CA LEU A 145 4.89 -2.40 10.27
C LEU A 145 4.97 -2.54 8.75
N LEU A 146 4.35 -3.58 8.18
CA LEU A 146 4.43 -3.88 6.75
C LEU A 146 3.73 -2.85 5.86
N ILE A 147 2.69 -2.18 6.37
CA ILE A 147 2.01 -1.10 5.63
C ILE A 147 2.70 0.27 5.77
N ASN A 148 3.74 0.37 6.61
CA ASN A 148 4.44 1.63 6.81
C ASN A 148 5.41 1.88 5.64
N ARG A 149 5.10 2.89 4.83
CA ARG A 149 5.87 3.26 3.63
C ARG A 149 7.29 3.79 3.92
N ALA A 150 7.60 4.11 5.17
CA ALA A 150 8.93 4.56 5.57
C ALA A 150 9.88 3.39 5.92
N VAL A 151 9.40 2.13 5.89
CA VAL A 151 10.20 0.95 6.23
C VAL A 151 10.75 0.34 4.96
N ASP A 152 12.08 0.23 4.88
CA ASP A 152 12.80 -0.37 3.75
C ASP A 152 13.13 -1.86 4.00
N ALA A 153 13.19 -2.29 5.27
CA ALA A 153 13.41 -3.68 5.66
C ALA A 153 12.67 -4.01 6.96
N ALA A 154 12.15 -5.23 7.09
CA ALA A 154 11.41 -5.66 8.28
C ALA A 154 12.02 -6.91 8.92
N VAL A 155 12.10 -6.91 10.24
CA VAL A 155 12.59 -8.02 11.06
C VAL A 155 11.51 -8.44 12.04
N PHE A 156 11.17 -9.72 12.06
CA PHE A 156 10.14 -10.30 12.92
C PHE A 156 10.68 -11.39 13.82
N ASP A 157 10.47 -11.24 15.11
CA ASP A 157 10.57 -12.31 16.09
C ASP A 157 9.17 -12.97 16.18
N ASN A 158 9.05 -14.17 15.63
CA ASN A 158 7.79 -14.89 15.50
C ASN A 158 7.76 -16.05 16.51
N PRO A 159 7.09 -15.92 17.65
CA PRO A 159 6.97 -17.06 18.57
C PRO A 159 6.07 -18.13 17.98
N ALA A 160 6.40 -19.40 18.24
CA ALA A 160 5.69 -20.53 17.67
C ALA A 160 4.19 -20.53 17.95
N HIS A 161 3.77 -20.08 19.14
CA HIS A 161 2.36 -19.98 19.49
C HIS A 161 1.57 -19.00 18.62
N MET A 162 2.19 -17.86 18.24
CA MET A 162 1.58 -16.89 17.34
C MET A 162 1.46 -17.48 15.92
N ILE A 163 2.52 -18.13 15.42
CA ILE A 163 2.49 -18.77 14.10
C ILE A 163 1.37 -19.80 14.01
N LEU A 164 1.17 -20.58 15.07
CA LEU A 164 0.13 -21.60 15.12
C LEU A 164 -1.28 -21.03 15.24
N ALA A 165 -1.44 -19.89 15.90
CA ALA A 165 -2.73 -19.27 16.13
C ALA A 165 -3.17 -18.35 14.98
N GLU A 166 -2.27 -17.56 14.42
CA GLU A 166 -2.58 -16.46 13.50
C GLU A 166 -1.85 -16.59 12.15
N GLY A 167 -0.83 -17.44 12.07
CA GLY A 167 0.06 -17.55 10.92
C GLY A 167 1.21 -16.55 10.95
N LEU A 168 1.94 -16.46 9.83
CA LEU A 168 2.97 -15.45 9.63
C LEU A 168 2.35 -14.19 9.01
N PRO A 169 2.78 -12.98 9.41
CA PRO A 169 2.27 -11.73 8.86
C PRO A 169 2.79 -11.43 7.43
N TYR A 170 3.60 -12.30 6.88
CA TYR A 170 4.17 -12.22 5.53
C TYR A 170 4.12 -13.58 4.85
N ASP A 171 4.04 -13.59 3.54
CA ASP A 171 3.96 -14.82 2.72
C ASP A 171 5.33 -15.46 2.45
N ARG A 172 6.41 -14.69 2.57
CA ARG A 172 7.80 -15.15 2.43
C ARG A 172 8.78 -14.21 3.11
N CYS A 173 9.94 -14.73 3.47
CA CYS A 173 11.08 -13.96 3.96
C CYS A 173 12.34 -14.27 3.12
N GLN A 174 13.29 -13.37 3.11
CA GLN A 174 14.60 -13.57 2.48
C GLN A 174 15.52 -14.42 3.38
N VAL A 175 15.36 -14.28 4.69
CA VAL A 175 16.10 -15.05 5.70
C VAL A 175 15.13 -15.57 6.74
N GLY A 176 15.13 -16.87 6.97
CA GLY A 176 14.40 -17.53 8.04
C GLY A 176 15.38 -18.21 9.00
N VAL A 177 15.29 -17.90 10.28
CA VAL A 177 16.09 -18.51 11.34
C VAL A 177 15.18 -19.22 12.33
N VAL A 178 15.44 -20.49 12.59
CA VAL A 178 14.72 -21.30 13.56
C VAL A 178 15.72 -21.89 14.56
N SER A 179 15.46 -21.72 15.87
CA SER A 179 16.34 -22.20 16.95
C SER A 179 15.59 -22.98 18.03
#